data_96679a25776076378fdd4b5527c1cc93
#
_entry.id   96679a25776076378fdd4b5527c1cc93
#
_cell.length_a   1.000
_cell.length_b   1.000
_cell.length_c   1.000
_cell.angle_alpha   90.00
_cell.angle_beta   90.00
_cell.angle_gamma   90.00
#
_symmetry.space_group_name_H-M   'P 1'
#
loop_
_entity.id
_entity.type
_entity.pdbx_description
1 polymer ?
#
loop_
_entity_poly.entity_id
_entity_poly.type
_entity_poly.pdbx_seq_one_letter_code
_entity_poly.pdbx_strand_id
1 'polypeptide(L)'
;MIRPKKPLLVMADIGRAGNAGMLKPAKFFFAGFFVFLSLATAASERLEQLDDLKVVDVPVFRQQLAALELQSDTLSPVERNYLRLLQGYNYSLSGDFSAAQSHLESMLHSDIDSDLLFRVKALLINVQAVTQNYHSAFSYLEEISRDLPQVKNPRAKEHGLSVIAYTYNQLEEFDVAKFYSQSLVTTATSERTRCHANHHLLESLYGLKNWQAFNQLVQPAVEHCLQLNEQVFANLIRIKHQNYLLQSGLVKEAETYYQSYKDELDKIGYPLLIASAAALAAQGAVQLEQYDQALALAAMALTHLDTANYTIPLINSYYALYQVHEIKKNFNDALQFYIKYSTALRANSDNRFVQQQAYYLVRAEVEVKNQRIALLDKDNEVLSLQKDLYEQEAKQNRLIMLVLASVLALATVLAYRGMTGRKRFKKIAEYDQLTGISNRYHFNNQAKITLDYCDKNAKPASVILFDLDHFKNINDSYGHAIGDWALQAVVKTCRNFMRNNDIFGRIGGEEFAVVLPGCQLDKAVLLAEICRDAIAAIDTSDIGIKFPLSASFGVSGSDTSGYQLKQLLADADHAMYRAKEAGRDQVAQYRPASPAV
;
A
#
# COMPACT_ATOMS: atom_id res chain seq x y z
N MET A 1 -27.80 31.22 36.33
CA MET A 1 -26.52 31.02 35.60
C MET A 1 -25.38 31.38 36.54
N ILE A 2 -24.93 30.43 37.34
CA ILE A 2 -23.77 30.60 38.23
C ILE A 2 -22.63 29.89 37.54
N ARG A 3 -21.61 30.61 37.06
CA ARG A 3 -20.39 30.01 36.51
C ARG A 3 -19.69 29.23 37.62
N PRO A 4 -19.41 27.92 37.45
CA PRO A 4 -18.64 27.16 38.42
C PRO A 4 -17.21 27.70 38.47
N LYS A 5 -16.75 28.02 39.69
CA LYS A 5 -15.39 28.41 39.96
C LYS A 5 -14.48 27.19 40.11
N LYS A 6 -13.29 27.28 39.61
CA LYS A 6 -12.23 26.28 39.31
C LYS A 6 -11.93 25.32 40.45
N PRO A 7 -11.85 24.00 40.21
CA PRO A 7 -11.17 23.07 41.11
C PRO A 7 -9.65 23.16 40.92
N LEU A 8 -8.91 23.20 42.01
CA LEU A 8 -7.46 23.21 42.03
C LEU A 8 -6.91 21.77 41.93
N LEU A 9 -6.21 21.48 40.88
CA LEU A 9 -5.32 20.31 40.83
C LEU A 9 -4.05 20.60 41.64
N VAL A 10 -3.67 19.69 42.52
CA VAL A 10 -2.56 19.79 43.49
C VAL A 10 -1.21 20.19 42.89
N MET A 11 -0.99 20.01 41.59
CA MET A 11 0.25 20.41 40.91
C MET A 11 0.31 21.88 40.49
N ALA A 12 -0.81 22.66 40.58
CA ALA A 12 -0.83 24.04 40.16
C ALA A 12 -0.49 25.05 41.28
N ASP A 13 -0.55 24.64 42.55
CA ASP A 13 -0.39 25.54 43.69
C ASP A 13 1.06 25.71 44.21
N ILE A 14 2.06 25.07 43.58
CA ILE A 14 3.45 25.23 43.98
C ILE A 14 3.98 26.70 43.81
N GLY A 15 3.19 27.60 43.19
CA GLY A 15 3.57 28.93 42.87
C GLY A 15 3.02 30.08 43.78
N ARG A 16 2.14 29.82 44.73
CA ARG A 16 1.48 30.85 45.52
C ARG A 16 2.00 31.10 46.95
N ALA A 17 3.11 30.52 47.35
CA ALA A 17 3.73 30.81 48.64
C ALA A 17 4.70 31.98 48.51
N GLY A 18 4.19 33.20 48.56
CA GLY A 18 5.10 34.36 48.57
C GLY A 18 4.40 35.70 48.55
N ASN A 19 3.66 36.07 49.59
CA ASN A 19 3.54 37.45 50.07
C ASN A 19 2.73 37.48 51.37
N ALA A 20 3.37 37.29 52.48
CA ALA A 20 2.98 37.87 53.77
C ALA A 20 4.12 37.73 54.77
N GLY A 21 4.63 38.85 55.24
CA GLY A 21 5.37 38.94 56.48
C GLY A 21 6.87 39.20 56.36
N MET A 22 7.26 40.51 56.35
CA MET A 22 8.60 40.92 56.69
C MET A 22 9.02 40.38 58.07
N LEU A 23 9.96 39.47 58.10
CA LEU A 23 10.81 39.20 59.25
C LEU A 23 12.26 39.50 58.88
N LYS A 24 12.90 40.31 59.76
CA LYS A 24 14.25 40.84 59.61
C LYS A 24 15.31 39.80 59.29
N PRO A 25 16.31 40.11 58.49
CA PRO A 25 17.33 39.12 58.09
C PRO A 25 18.28 38.81 59.26
N ALA A 26 18.28 37.56 59.71
CA ALA A 26 19.42 36.98 60.39
C ALA A 26 20.55 36.80 59.37
N LYS A 27 21.65 37.49 59.60
CA LYS A 27 22.86 37.37 58.78
C LYS A 27 23.41 35.99 58.87
N PHE A 28 23.08 35.13 57.93
CA PHE A 28 23.88 33.99 57.59
C PHE A 28 24.70 34.31 56.35
N PHE A 29 26.02 34.43 56.56
CA PHE A 29 26.99 34.46 55.49
C PHE A 29 26.93 33.10 54.76
N PHE A 30 26.13 32.98 53.76
CA PHE A 30 26.33 32.00 52.70
C PHE A 30 27.16 32.70 51.63
N ALA A 31 28.44 32.32 51.58
CA ALA A 31 29.35 32.66 50.51
C ALA A 31 28.65 32.29 49.19
N GLY A 32 28.30 33.35 48.43
CA GLY A 32 27.76 33.18 47.09
C GLY A 32 28.70 32.37 46.22
N PHE A 33 28.37 31.12 46.05
CA PHE A 33 28.91 30.34 44.94
C PHE A 33 28.20 30.84 43.68
N PHE A 34 28.61 32.06 43.23
CA PHE A 34 28.39 32.46 41.88
C PHE A 34 29.18 31.51 40.98
N VAL A 35 28.60 30.36 40.67
CA VAL A 35 29.03 29.62 39.51
C VAL A 35 28.65 30.49 38.30
N PHE A 36 29.61 31.34 37.90
CA PHE A 36 29.71 31.73 36.51
C PHE A 36 29.81 30.44 35.73
N LEU A 37 28.64 29.86 35.31
CA LEU A 37 28.63 28.82 34.30
C LEU A 37 29.43 29.40 33.13
N SER A 38 30.62 28.88 32.95
CA SER A 38 31.50 29.24 31.85
C SER A 38 30.71 29.19 30.54
N LEU A 39 30.95 30.14 29.66
CA LEU A 39 30.37 30.30 28.34
C LEU A 39 30.58 29.08 27.41
N ALA A 40 30.93 27.92 27.94
CA ALA A 40 31.28 26.70 27.22
C ALA A 40 30.29 25.50 27.40
N THR A 41 29.22 25.64 28.19
CA THR A 41 28.17 24.60 28.21
C THR A 41 27.25 24.79 27.02
N ALA A 42 27.00 23.74 26.28
CA ALA A 42 26.09 23.77 25.15
C ALA A 42 24.71 24.31 25.61
N ALA A 43 24.05 25.10 24.78
CA ALA A 43 22.74 25.70 25.12
C ALA A 43 21.71 24.60 25.52
N SER A 44 21.84 23.42 24.95
CA SER A 44 21.06 22.23 25.31
C SER A 44 21.22 21.83 26.78
N GLU A 45 22.44 21.81 27.32
CA GLU A 45 22.70 21.46 28.73
C GLU A 45 22.11 22.51 29.69
N ARG A 46 22.17 23.79 29.31
CA ARG A 46 21.53 24.87 30.07
C ARG A 46 20.03 24.77 30.14
N LEU A 47 19.38 24.37 29.02
CA LEU A 47 17.94 24.14 28.97
C LEU A 47 17.53 22.92 29.82
N GLU A 48 18.33 21.87 29.85
CA GLU A 48 18.08 20.70 30.71
C GLU A 48 18.22 21.06 32.20
N GLN A 49 19.25 21.81 32.56
CA GLN A 49 19.40 22.31 33.93
C GLN A 49 18.22 23.21 34.33
N LEU A 50 17.76 24.08 33.43
CA LEU A 50 16.59 24.92 33.66
C LEU A 50 15.30 24.08 33.83
N ASP A 51 15.17 23.01 33.09
CA ASP A 51 14.04 22.06 33.22
C ASP A 51 14.00 21.39 34.60
N ASP A 52 15.16 21.07 35.18
CA ASP A 52 15.26 20.55 36.55
C ASP A 52 14.90 21.60 37.61
N LEU A 53 15.27 22.87 37.39
CA LEU A 53 15.01 23.97 38.30
C LEU A 53 13.53 24.33 38.46
N LYS A 54 12.69 24.10 37.43
CA LYS A 54 11.26 24.49 37.44
C LYS A 54 10.44 23.94 38.62
N VAL A 55 10.91 22.84 39.21
CA VAL A 55 10.27 22.19 40.37
C VAL A 55 11.10 22.24 41.64
N VAL A 56 12.38 22.69 41.56
CA VAL A 56 13.29 22.79 42.71
C VAL A 56 13.29 24.23 43.27
N ASP A 57 13.44 25.20 42.37
CA ASP A 57 13.53 26.64 42.75
C ASP A 57 12.85 27.47 41.66
N VAL A 58 11.55 27.67 41.82
CA VAL A 58 10.71 28.41 40.86
C VAL A 58 11.20 29.85 40.66
N PRO A 59 11.61 30.63 41.68
CA PRO A 59 12.19 31.95 41.50
C PRO A 59 13.44 31.95 40.62
N VAL A 60 14.40 31.06 40.87
CA VAL A 60 15.63 30.93 40.07
C VAL A 60 15.31 30.44 38.66
N PHE A 61 14.40 29.48 38.52
CA PHE A 61 13.89 29.05 37.20
C PHE A 61 13.39 30.22 36.36
N ARG A 62 12.49 31.06 36.92
CA ARG A 62 11.93 32.22 36.22
C ARG A 62 13.00 33.25 35.81
N GLN A 63 13.96 33.51 36.71
CA GLN A 63 15.06 34.43 36.41
C GLN A 63 15.92 33.94 35.25
N GLN A 64 16.29 32.63 35.26
CA GLN A 64 17.12 32.06 34.22
C GLN A 64 16.35 31.87 32.90
N LEU A 65 15.06 31.56 32.97
CA LEU A 65 14.19 31.47 31.78
C LEU A 65 14.16 32.84 31.06
N ALA A 66 13.92 33.94 31.79
CA ALA A 66 13.90 35.28 31.21
C ALA A 66 15.27 35.68 30.59
N ALA A 67 16.38 35.25 31.20
CA ALA A 67 17.71 35.49 30.62
C ALA A 67 17.95 34.71 29.31
N LEU A 68 17.42 33.51 29.18
CA LEU A 68 17.50 32.71 27.95
C LEU A 68 16.56 33.21 26.86
N GLU A 69 15.40 33.74 27.23
CA GLU A 69 14.47 34.39 26.29
C GLU A 69 15.11 35.56 25.53
N LEU A 70 15.92 36.38 26.23
CA LEU A 70 16.68 37.47 25.62
C LEU A 70 17.74 37.02 24.62
N GLN A 71 18.12 35.73 24.67
CA GLN A 71 19.12 35.09 23.79
C GLN A 71 18.49 34.15 22.77
N SER A 72 17.17 34.14 22.62
CA SER A 72 16.42 33.17 21.80
C SER A 72 16.89 33.12 20.33
N ASP A 73 17.37 34.24 19.78
CA ASP A 73 17.85 34.33 18.40
C ASP A 73 19.15 33.55 18.16
N THR A 74 19.92 33.29 19.24
CA THR A 74 21.17 32.51 19.17
C THR A 74 20.95 31.00 19.26
N LEU A 75 19.76 30.58 19.65
CA LEU A 75 19.41 29.16 19.82
C LEU A 75 19.08 28.47 18.48
N SER A 76 19.46 27.22 18.37
CA SER A 76 19.01 26.35 17.27
C SER A 76 17.48 26.19 17.27
N PRO A 77 16.86 25.76 16.16
CA PRO A 77 15.41 25.50 16.12
C PRO A 77 14.94 24.51 17.19
N VAL A 78 15.72 23.47 17.47
CA VAL A 78 15.42 22.46 18.51
C VAL A 78 15.43 23.08 19.89
N GLU A 79 16.48 23.85 20.21
CA GLU A 79 16.62 24.53 21.50
C GLU A 79 15.54 25.60 21.71
N ARG A 80 15.16 26.33 20.68
CA ARG A 80 14.03 27.27 20.73
C ARG A 80 12.72 26.58 21.06
N ASN A 81 12.45 25.42 20.46
CA ASN A 81 11.25 24.67 20.75
C ASN A 81 11.25 24.13 22.18
N TYR A 82 12.42 23.73 22.70
CA TYR A 82 12.54 23.34 24.11
C TYR A 82 12.31 24.52 25.06
N LEU A 83 12.87 25.70 24.74
CA LEU A 83 12.61 26.93 25.49
C LEU A 83 11.11 27.25 25.52
N ARG A 84 10.39 27.11 24.40
CA ARG A 84 8.93 27.30 24.32
C ARG A 84 8.18 26.34 25.25
N LEU A 85 8.60 25.09 25.37
CA LEU A 85 8.00 24.17 26.34
C LEU A 85 8.17 24.67 27.77
N LEU A 86 9.38 25.18 28.14
CA LEU A 86 9.65 25.76 29.47
C LEU A 86 8.83 27.03 29.74
N GLN A 87 8.57 27.87 28.74
CA GLN A 87 7.64 28.96 28.82
C GLN A 87 6.21 28.50 29.14
N GLY A 88 5.76 27.44 28.49
CA GLY A 88 4.46 26.79 28.79
C GLY A 88 4.36 26.34 30.26
N TYR A 89 5.43 25.74 30.79
CA TYR A 89 5.52 25.44 32.22
C TYR A 89 5.44 26.69 33.08
N ASN A 90 6.16 27.76 32.73
CA ASN A 90 6.15 29.02 33.50
C ASN A 90 4.76 29.64 33.56
N TYR A 91 4.01 29.67 32.45
CA TYR A 91 2.62 30.13 32.45
C TYR A 91 1.75 29.29 33.40
N SER A 92 1.90 27.97 33.37
CA SER A 92 1.18 27.07 34.25
C SER A 92 1.52 27.29 35.72
N LEU A 93 2.81 27.46 36.06
CA LEU A 93 3.29 27.74 37.40
C LEU A 93 2.87 29.14 37.91
N SER A 94 2.57 30.07 37.03
CA SER A 94 2.05 31.38 37.35
C SER A 94 0.52 31.40 37.53
N GLY A 95 -0.16 30.29 37.25
CA GLY A 95 -1.61 30.19 37.28
C GLY A 95 -2.31 30.80 36.08
N ASP A 96 -1.55 31.25 35.07
CA ASP A 96 -2.11 31.73 33.80
C ASP A 96 -2.33 30.57 32.83
N PHE A 97 -3.35 29.76 33.15
CA PHE A 97 -3.66 28.57 32.37
C PHE A 97 -4.18 28.89 30.97
N SER A 98 -4.76 30.06 30.75
CA SER A 98 -5.20 30.50 29.43
C SER A 98 -4.01 30.78 28.51
N ALA A 99 -2.99 31.48 29.00
CA ALA A 99 -1.75 31.70 28.26
C ALA A 99 -1.00 30.38 28.03
N ALA A 100 -0.91 29.52 29.07
CA ALA A 100 -0.30 28.21 28.95
C ALA A 100 -0.96 27.37 27.85
N GLN A 101 -2.29 27.31 27.82
CA GLN A 101 -3.05 26.58 26.82
C GLN A 101 -2.75 27.09 25.41
N SER A 102 -2.96 28.40 25.17
CA SER A 102 -2.77 28.99 23.85
C SER A 102 -1.33 28.81 23.34
N HIS A 103 -0.34 28.96 24.25
CA HIS A 103 1.06 28.81 23.92
C HIS A 103 1.40 27.35 23.54
N LEU A 104 0.99 26.38 24.35
CA LEU A 104 1.25 24.96 24.10
C LEU A 104 0.50 24.42 22.89
N GLU A 105 -0.76 24.84 22.66
CA GLU A 105 -1.52 24.47 21.46
C GLU A 105 -0.84 25.00 20.18
N SER A 106 -0.22 26.17 20.23
CA SER A 106 0.56 26.68 19.10
C SER A 106 1.75 25.78 18.74
N MET A 107 2.29 25.05 19.72
CA MET A 107 3.39 24.12 19.50
C MET A 107 2.95 22.81 18.80
N LEU A 108 1.70 22.39 18.94
CA LEU A 108 1.19 21.17 18.29
C LEU A 108 1.26 21.22 16.75
N HIS A 109 1.26 22.43 16.19
CA HIS A 109 1.31 22.66 14.74
C HIS A 109 2.72 23.08 14.25
N SER A 110 3.70 23.07 15.15
CA SER A 110 5.08 23.40 14.82
C SER A 110 5.88 22.16 14.41
N ASP A 111 6.95 22.34 13.65
CA ASP A 111 7.90 21.27 13.33
C ASP A 111 8.79 20.99 14.55
N ILE A 112 8.35 20.06 15.39
CA ILE A 112 9.04 19.65 16.63
C ILE A 112 9.21 18.13 16.64
N ASP A 113 10.26 17.65 17.33
CA ASP A 113 10.49 16.23 17.47
C ASP A 113 9.39 15.53 18.28
N SER A 114 9.27 14.22 18.09
CA SER A 114 8.21 13.41 18.70
C SER A 114 8.26 13.39 20.23
N ASP A 115 9.45 13.40 20.84
CA ASP A 115 9.60 13.35 22.30
C ASP A 115 9.22 14.70 22.93
N LEU A 116 9.54 15.81 22.26
CA LEU A 116 9.11 17.13 22.68
C LEU A 116 7.59 17.31 22.52
N LEU A 117 7.02 16.87 21.39
CA LEU A 117 5.57 16.87 21.17
C LEU A 117 4.83 16.07 22.25
N PHE A 118 5.37 14.92 22.63
CA PHE A 118 4.86 14.10 23.71
C PHE A 118 4.82 14.86 25.04
N ARG A 119 5.89 15.58 25.38
CA ARG A 119 5.95 16.43 26.60
C ARG A 119 4.96 17.60 26.57
N VAL A 120 4.78 18.23 25.40
CA VAL A 120 3.76 19.29 25.20
C VAL A 120 2.36 18.75 25.51
N LYS A 121 2.01 17.58 24.93
CA LYS A 121 0.71 16.94 25.20
C LYS A 121 0.55 16.56 26.67
N ALA A 122 1.59 16.02 27.31
CA ALA A 122 1.58 15.70 28.73
C ALA A 122 1.32 16.92 29.61
N LEU A 123 1.91 18.08 29.30
CA LEU A 123 1.63 19.32 30.00
C LEU A 123 0.21 19.86 29.73
N LEU A 124 -0.26 19.73 28.49
CA LEU A 124 -1.62 20.11 28.10
C LEU A 124 -2.70 19.33 28.88
N ILE A 125 -2.46 18.08 29.23
CA ILE A 125 -3.41 17.32 30.08
C ILE A 125 -3.68 18.07 31.37
N ASN A 126 -2.64 18.53 32.07
CA ASN A 126 -2.78 19.25 33.32
C ASN A 126 -3.47 20.61 33.11
N VAL A 127 -3.07 21.36 32.09
CA VAL A 127 -3.64 22.68 31.77
C VAL A 127 -5.12 22.58 31.44
N GLN A 128 -5.49 21.63 30.57
CA GLN A 128 -6.87 21.40 30.14
C GLN A 128 -7.74 20.88 31.30
N ALA A 129 -7.20 20.02 32.16
CA ALA A 129 -7.93 19.55 33.35
C ALA A 129 -8.23 20.69 34.33
N VAL A 130 -7.28 21.61 34.56
CA VAL A 130 -7.49 22.80 35.42
C VAL A 130 -8.50 23.76 34.81
N THR A 131 -8.52 23.91 33.49
CA THR A 131 -9.49 24.76 32.79
C THR A 131 -10.84 24.05 32.57
N GLN A 132 -11.03 22.84 33.13
CA GLN A 132 -12.24 22.01 33.02
C GLN A 132 -12.57 21.55 31.58
N ASN A 133 -11.60 21.59 30.67
CA ASN A 133 -11.74 21.07 29.34
C ASN A 133 -11.36 19.57 29.32
N TYR A 134 -12.15 18.77 30.05
CA TYR A 134 -11.85 17.37 30.31
C TYR A 134 -11.78 16.51 29.06
N HIS A 135 -12.61 16.78 28.06
CA HIS A 135 -12.57 16.03 26.80
C HIS A 135 -11.21 16.14 26.12
N SER A 136 -10.67 17.35 25.97
CA SER A 136 -9.34 17.58 25.39
C SER A 136 -8.23 16.97 26.26
N ALA A 137 -8.32 17.11 27.60
CA ALA A 137 -7.36 16.52 28.52
C ALA A 137 -7.25 15.00 28.33
N PHE A 138 -8.40 14.31 28.28
CA PHE A 138 -8.42 12.85 28.15
C PHE A 138 -8.11 12.38 26.72
N SER A 139 -8.40 13.18 25.70
CA SER A 139 -7.92 12.90 24.34
C SER A 139 -6.39 12.88 24.29
N TYR A 140 -5.73 13.87 24.91
CA TYR A 140 -4.27 13.86 25.01
C TYR A 140 -3.75 12.72 25.90
N LEU A 141 -4.48 12.35 26.97
CA LEU A 141 -4.11 11.21 27.80
C LEU A 141 -4.07 9.90 27.00
N GLU A 142 -5.09 9.64 26.19
CA GLU A 142 -5.13 8.46 25.33
C GLU A 142 -4.03 8.50 24.27
N GLU A 143 -3.74 9.68 23.69
CA GLU A 143 -2.65 9.85 22.73
C GLU A 143 -1.30 9.53 23.35
N ILE A 144 -0.94 10.16 24.50
CA ILE A 144 0.36 9.93 25.14
C ILE A 144 0.49 8.52 25.69
N SER A 145 -0.60 7.88 26.15
CA SER A 145 -0.60 6.49 26.61
C SER A 145 -0.27 5.52 25.47
N ARG A 146 -0.82 5.77 24.29
CA ARG A 146 -0.53 5.00 23.06
C ARG A 146 0.90 5.23 22.57
N ASP A 147 1.37 6.48 22.59
CA ASP A 147 2.65 6.87 22.02
C ASP A 147 3.84 6.56 22.96
N LEU A 148 3.58 6.36 24.26
CA LEU A 148 4.58 6.10 25.30
C LEU A 148 5.63 5.01 24.99
N PRO A 149 5.28 3.86 24.37
CA PRO A 149 6.26 2.84 24.02
C PRO A 149 7.31 3.31 23.01
N GLN A 150 7.00 4.31 22.21
CA GLN A 150 7.86 4.84 21.14
C GLN A 150 8.78 5.97 21.63
N VAL A 151 8.54 6.52 22.84
CA VAL A 151 9.32 7.61 23.43
C VAL A 151 10.72 7.11 23.76
N LYS A 152 11.73 7.76 23.20
CA LYS A 152 13.15 7.40 23.35
C LYS A 152 13.86 8.18 24.46
N ASN A 153 13.49 9.44 24.65
CA ASN A 153 14.08 10.29 25.67
C ASN A 153 13.61 9.84 27.06
N PRO A 154 14.53 9.43 27.98
CA PRO A 154 14.14 8.96 29.31
C PRO A 154 13.35 9.99 30.13
N ARG A 155 13.74 11.27 30.10
CA ARG A 155 13.02 12.34 30.82
C ARG A 155 11.60 12.54 30.31
N ALA A 156 11.42 12.50 28.97
CA ALA A 156 10.09 12.59 28.38
C ALA A 156 9.22 11.39 28.80
N LYS A 157 9.78 10.20 28.81
CA LYS A 157 9.11 8.98 29.23
C LYS A 157 8.70 8.99 30.71
N GLU A 158 9.60 9.38 31.59
CA GLU A 158 9.33 9.54 33.03
C GLU A 158 8.24 10.57 33.30
N HIS A 159 8.33 11.73 32.65
CA HIS A 159 7.31 12.76 32.74
C HIS A 159 5.94 12.26 32.28
N GLY A 160 5.88 11.59 31.13
CA GLY A 160 4.65 10.99 30.63
C GLY A 160 4.06 9.95 31.58
N LEU A 161 4.89 9.01 32.06
CA LEU A 161 4.47 8.00 33.03
C LEU A 161 3.89 8.61 34.30
N SER A 162 4.51 9.69 34.81
CA SER A 162 4.04 10.41 36.01
C SER A 162 2.68 11.07 35.77
N VAL A 163 2.52 11.77 34.63
CA VAL A 163 1.25 12.44 34.27
C VAL A 163 0.14 11.41 34.05
N ILE A 164 0.42 10.32 33.35
CA ILE A 164 -0.53 9.25 33.09
C ILE A 164 -0.97 8.60 34.41
N ALA A 165 -0.03 8.19 35.25
CA ALA A 165 -0.31 7.57 36.54
C ALA A 165 -1.13 8.48 37.47
N TYR A 166 -0.76 9.76 37.55
CA TYR A 166 -1.50 10.78 38.30
C TYR A 166 -2.93 10.92 37.78
N THR A 167 -3.10 11.09 36.47
CA THR A 167 -4.42 11.33 35.87
C THR A 167 -5.35 10.13 36.06
N TYR A 168 -4.87 8.90 35.89
CA TYR A 168 -5.66 7.71 36.15
C TYR A 168 -6.01 7.53 37.64
N ASN A 169 -5.13 7.93 38.57
CA ASN A 169 -5.48 7.99 39.99
C ASN A 169 -6.61 8.98 40.27
N GLN A 170 -6.61 10.17 39.61
CA GLN A 170 -7.69 11.15 39.75
C GLN A 170 -9.02 10.67 39.15
N LEU A 171 -8.97 9.83 38.11
CA LEU A 171 -10.14 9.19 37.49
C LEU A 171 -10.64 7.96 38.24
N GLU A 172 -9.96 7.56 39.31
CA GLU A 172 -10.23 6.33 40.09
C GLU A 172 -10.04 5.03 39.29
N GLU A 173 -9.32 5.09 38.15
CA GLU A 173 -8.89 3.93 37.36
C GLU A 173 -7.60 3.34 37.98
N PHE A 174 -7.70 2.88 39.23
CA PHE A 174 -6.55 2.55 40.07
C PHE A 174 -5.72 1.38 39.56
N ASP A 175 -6.30 0.40 38.87
CA ASP A 175 -5.53 -0.71 38.25
C ASP A 175 -4.62 -0.20 37.15
N VAL A 176 -5.11 0.70 36.31
CA VAL A 176 -4.35 1.34 35.23
C VAL A 176 -3.28 2.25 35.81
N ALA A 177 -3.64 3.08 36.80
CA ALA A 177 -2.71 3.96 37.52
C ALA A 177 -1.57 3.18 38.17
N LYS A 178 -1.88 2.02 38.79
CA LYS A 178 -0.89 1.11 39.39
C LYS A 178 0.10 0.58 38.37
N PHE A 179 -0.39 0.17 37.19
CA PHE A 179 0.49 -0.33 36.12
C PHE A 179 1.53 0.73 35.69
N TYR A 180 1.08 1.97 35.44
CA TYR A 180 1.98 3.04 35.05
C TYR A 180 2.88 3.51 36.19
N SER A 181 2.40 3.56 37.43
CA SER A 181 3.19 3.88 38.61
C SER A 181 4.31 2.86 38.84
N GLN A 182 4.01 1.57 38.74
CA GLN A 182 5.01 0.49 38.86
C GLN A 182 6.06 0.58 37.74
N SER A 183 5.61 0.86 36.50
CA SER A 183 6.53 1.09 35.39
C SER A 183 7.47 2.27 35.70
N LEU A 184 6.94 3.36 36.23
CA LEU A 184 7.75 4.54 36.60
C LEU A 184 8.75 4.20 37.73
N VAL A 185 8.35 3.47 38.77
CA VAL A 185 9.25 3.01 39.85
C VAL A 185 10.43 2.23 39.30
N THR A 186 10.17 1.32 38.32
CA THR A 186 11.19 0.44 37.76
C THR A 186 12.10 1.13 36.75
N THR A 187 11.60 2.12 36.02
CA THR A 187 12.34 2.82 34.95
C THR A 187 12.95 4.16 35.38
N ALA A 188 12.64 4.61 36.59
CA ALA A 188 13.13 5.90 37.12
C ALA A 188 14.66 6.00 37.06
N THR A 189 15.15 7.03 36.39
CA THR A 189 16.59 7.32 36.24
C THR A 189 17.16 8.08 37.43
N SER A 190 16.29 8.72 38.23
CA SER A 190 16.67 9.44 39.44
C SER A 190 15.90 8.94 40.67
N GLU A 191 16.56 9.01 41.85
CA GLU A 191 15.91 8.69 43.14
C GLU A 191 14.73 9.65 43.40
N ARG A 192 14.83 10.89 42.95
CA ARG A 192 13.75 11.85 43.03
C ARG A 192 12.51 11.39 42.26
N THR A 193 12.67 10.98 41.01
CA THR A 193 11.57 10.41 40.21
C THR A 193 10.97 9.18 40.88
N ARG A 194 11.80 8.35 41.54
CA ARG A 194 11.35 7.17 42.27
C ARG A 194 10.49 7.53 43.50
N CYS A 195 10.85 8.63 44.21
CA CYS A 195 10.00 9.13 45.31
C CYS A 195 8.60 9.53 44.79
N HIS A 196 8.53 10.30 43.69
CA HIS A 196 7.24 10.67 43.08
C HIS A 196 6.45 9.46 42.60
N ALA A 197 7.14 8.49 41.99
CA ALA A 197 6.52 7.26 41.51
C ALA A 197 5.91 6.42 42.66
N ASN A 198 6.60 6.33 43.80
CA ASN A 198 6.10 5.66 44.99
C ASN A 198 4.84 6.35 45.55
N HIS A 199 4.75 7.66 45.50
CA HIS A 199 3.52 8.39 45.86
C HIS A 199 2.37 7.98 44.95
N HIS A 200 2.56 7.99 43.61
CA HIS A 200 1.49 7.57 42.68
C HIS A 200 1.08 6.11 42.89
N LEU A 201 2.04 5.23 43.16
CA LEU A 201 1.78 3.81 43.44
C LEU A 201 0.95 3.66 44.73
N LEU A 202 1.31 4.38 45.78
CA LEU A 202 0.56 4.36 47.05
C LEU A 202 -0.86 4.89 46.89
N GLU A 203 -1.08 5.93 46.10
CA GLU A 203 -2.42 6.38 45.74
C GLU A 203 -3.23 5.25 45.09
N SER A 204 -2.64 4.55 44.09
CA SER A 204 -3.29 3.43 43.42
C SER A 204 -3.59 2.26 44.39
N LEU A 205 -2.61 1.90 45.23
CA LEU A 205 -2.79 0.82 46.21
C LEU A 205 -3.85 1.14 47.23
N TYR A 206 -3.94 2.40 47.65
CA TYR A 206 -5.01 2.89 48.56
C TYR A 206 -6.36 2.77 47.89
N GLY A 207 -6.52 3.25 46.66
CA GLY A 207 -7.77 3.15 45.91
C GLY A 207 -8.26 1.71 45.68
N LEU A 208 -7.30 0.81 45.40
CA LEU A 208 -7.58 -0.64 45.26
C LEU A 208 -7.82 -1.35 46.58
N LYS A 209 -7.69 -0.65 47.70
CA LYS A 209 -7.75 -1.23 49.06
C LYS A 209 -6.78 -2.39 49.28
N ASN A 210 -5.63 -2.34 48.56
CA ASN A 210 -4.56 -3.32 48.74
C ASN A 210 -3.71 -2.94 49.97
N TRP A 211 -4.31 -3.13 51.14
CA TRP A 211 -3.74 -2.67 52.41
C TRP A 211 -2.43 -3.36 52.76
N GLN A 212 -2.21 -4.59 52.34
CA GLN A 212 -0.97 -5.30 52.59
C GLN A 212 0.19 -4.61 51.90
N ALA A 213 0.08 -4.39 50.58
CA ALA A 213 1.14 -3.73 49.79
C ALA A 213 1.29 -2.27 50.21
N PHE A 214 0.17 -1.58 50.49
CA PHE A 214 0.19 -0.18 50.95
C PHE A 214 1.00 -0.03 52.25
N ASN A 215 0.69 -0.82 53.28
CA ASN A 215 1.37 -0.74 54.58
C ASN A 215 2.83 -1.12 54.52
N GLN A 216 3.21 -2.04 53.61
CA GLN A 216 4.62 -2.40 53.39
C GLN A 216 5.44 -1.28 52.76
N LEU A 217 4.82 -0.47 51.86
CA LEU A 217 5.51 0.55 51.09
C LEU A 217 5.49 1.95 51.73
N VAL A 218 4.48 2.27 52.55
CA VAL A 218 4.21 3.64 53.01
C VAL A 218 5.41 4.24 53.79
N GLN A 219 5.91 3.55 54.80
CA GLN A 219 6.99 4.07 55.64
C GLN A 219 8.34 4.17 54.89
N PRO A 220 8.78 3.14 54.15
CA PRO A 220 9.97 3.28 53.31
C PRO A 220 9.89 4.42 52.29
N ALA A 221 8.70 4.65 51.68
CA ALA A 221 8.51 5.74 50.71
C ALA A 221 8.59 7.13 51.37
N VAL A 222 8.03 7.32 52.57
CA VAL A 222 8.16 8.56 53.34
C VAL A 222 9.61 8.86 53.65
N GLU A 223 10.34 7.86 54.22
CA GLU A 223 11.75 8.03 54.56
C GLU A 223 12.63 8.33 53.35
N HIS A 224 12.40 7.64 52.26
CA HIS A 224 13.12 7.89 51.01
C HIS A 224 12.89 9.32 50.47
N CYS A 225 11.63 9.79 50.44
CA CYS A 225 11.34 11.17 50.00
C CYS A 225 11.95 12.23 50.92
N LEU A 226 11.94 12.00 52.25
CA LEU A 226 12.57 12.92 53.21
C LEU A 226 14.10 13.02 53.06
N GLN A 227 14.79 11.89 52.82
CA GLN A 227 16.23 11.85 52.54
C GLN A 227 16.61 12.68 51.31
N LEU A 228 15.72 12.80 50.34
CA LEU A 228 15.88 13.58 49.12
C LEU A 228 15.40 15.04 49.25
N ASN A 229 14.97 15.46 50.44
CA ASN A 229 14.34 16.75 50.70
C ASN A 229 13.04 17.01 49.91
N GLU A 230 12.36 15.90 49.45
CA GLU A 230 11.06 15.98 48.75
C GLU A 230 9.90 16.04 49.75
N GLN A 231 9.87 17.14 50.50
CA GLN A 231 8.96 17.38 51.63
C GLN A 231 7.48 17.27 51.23
N VAL A 232 7.10 17.82 50.07
CA VAL A 232 5.72 17.79 49.57
C VAL A 232 5.22 16.37 49.37
N PHE A 233 5.99 15.53 48.68
CA PHE A 233 5.61 14.15 48.40
C PHE A 233 5.63 13.29 49.67
N ALA A 234 6.60 13.49 50.56
CA ALA A 234 6.61 12.83 51.86
C ALA A 234 5.32 13.09 52.65
N ASN A 235 4.85 14.34 52.67
CA ASN A 235 3.63 14.69 53.40
C ASN A 235 2.34 14.29 52.70
N LEU A 236 2.31 14.25 51.36
CA LEU A 236 1.20 13.63 50.63
C LEU A 236 1.02 12.15 51.03
N ILE A 237 2.13 11.40 51.11
CA ILE A 237 2.10 10.00 51.56
C ILE A 237 1.67 9.90 53.03
N ARG A 238 2.15 10.76 53.92
CA ARG A 238 1.78 10.80 55.35
C ARG A 238 0.28 11.08 55.52
N ILE A 239 -0.26 12.05 54.80
CA ILE A 239 -1.69 12.37 54.83
C ILE A 239 -2.54 11.19 54.34
N LYS A 240 -2.09 10.49 53.31
CA LYS A 240 -2.77 9.29 52.84
C LYS A 240 -2.75 8.16 53.89
N HIS A 241 -1.62 7.97 54.58
CA HIS A 241 -1.51 7.00 55.66
C HIS A 241 -2.38 7.38 56.88
N GLN A 242 -2.41 8.66 57.27
CA GLN A 242 -3.32 9.15 58.31
C GLN A 242 -4.79 8.85 57.96
N ASN A 243 -5.19 9.07 56.73
CA ASN A 243 -6.54 8.75 56.26
C ASN A 243 -6.83 7.24 56.32
N TYR A 244 -5.85 6.40 55.91
CA TYR A 244 -5.96 4.94 56.04
C TYR A 244 -6.18 4.52 57.50
N LEU A 245 -5.41 5.04 58.45
CA LEU A 245 -5.56 4.74 59.89
C LEU A 245 -6.98 5.10 60.41
N LEU A 246 -7.48 6.30 60.05
CA LEU A 246 -8.82 6.74 60.41
C LEU A 246 -9.91 5.82 59.83
N GLN A 247 -9.83 5.48 58.57
CA GLN A 247 -10.82 4.59 57.93
C GLN A 247 -10.76 3.16 58.42
N SER A 248 -9.59 2.73 58.93
CA SER A 248 -9.43 1.40 59.55
C SER A 248 -9.87 1.36 61.01
N GLY A 249 -10.41 2.46 61.58
CA GLY A 249 -10.82 2.56 62.98
C GLY A 249 -9.66 2.72 63.96
N LEU A 250 -8.42 2.88 63.48
CA LEU A 250 -7.19 3.09 64.26
C LEU A 250 -7.03 4.57 64.63
N VAL A 251 -8.03 5.15 65.28
CA VAL A 251 -8.15 6.60 65.46
C VAL A 251 -7.05 7.18 66.37
N LYS A 252 -6.67 6.47 67.44
CA LYS A 252 -5.59 6.91 68.33
C LYS A 252 -4.23 6.87 67.65
N GLU A 253 -4.01 5.87 66.84
CA GLU A 253 -2.80 5.77 65.99
C GLU A 253 -2.74 6.89 64.96
N ALA A 254 -3.88 7.23 64.32
CA ALA A 254 -3.96 8.35 63.38
C ALA A 254 -3.63 9.70 64.05
N GLU A 255 -4.16 9.92 65.26
CA GLU A 255 -3.84 11.11 66.04
C GLU A 255 -2.34 11.18 66.41
N THR A 256 -1.79 10.07 66.96
CA THR A 256 -0.36 9.99 67.29
C THR A 256 0.51 10.22 66.04
N TYR A 257 0.09 9.66 64.91
CA TYR A 257 0.82 9.84 63.65
C TYR A 257 0.77 11.27 63.17
N TYR A 258 -0.38 11.95 63.20
CA TYR A 258 -0.52 13.37 62.90
C TYR A 258 0.40 14.23 63.77
N GLN A 259 0.41 14.02 65.08
CA GLN A 259 1.28 14.77 66.01
C GLN A 259 2.77 14.57 65.67
N SER A 260 3.16 13.45 65.11
CA SER A 260 4.57 13.17 64.77
C SER A 260 5.13 14.00 63.64
N TYR A 261 4.29 14.57 62.77
CA TYR A 261 4.77 15.27 61.57
C TYR A 261 4.17 16.68 61.35
N LYS A 262 3.16 17.11 62.16
CA LYS A 262 2.49 18.41 62.00
C LYS A 262 3.43 19.62 62.06
N ASP A 263 4.44 19.60 62.93
CA ASP A 263 5.37 20.73 63.09
C ASP A 263 6.32 20.85 61.88
N GLU A 264 6.64 19.75 61.20
CA GLU A 264 7.38 19.73 59.93
C GLU A 264 6.50 20.30 58.82
N LEU A 265 5.23 19.88 58.78
CA LEU A 265 4.28 20.32 57.77
C LEU A 265 4.01 21.84 57.85
N ASP A 266 3.90 22.41 59.05
CA ASP A 266 3.74 23.85 59.28
C ASP A 266 4.95 24.65 58.79
N LYS A 267 6.18 24.12 58.95
CA LYS A 267 7.41 24.75 58.47
C LYS A 267 7.50 24.80 56.94
N ILE A 268 6.93 23.84 56.26
CA ILE A 268 6.88 23.82 54.78
C ILE A 268 5.96 24.94 54.28
N GLY A 269 4.93 25.29 55.05
CA GLY A 269 4.01 26.36 54.72
C GLY A 269 3.14 26.13 53.49
N TYR A 270 2.89 24.86 53.10
CA TYR A 270 2.06 24.53 51.96
C TYR A 270 0.56 24.42 52.39
N PRO A 271 -0.30 25.41 52.04
CA PRO A 271 -1.61 25.57 52.64
C PRO A 271 -2.50 24.34 52.48
N LEU A 272 -2.53 23.74 51.31
CA LEU A 272 -3.41 22.59 51.02
C LEU A 272 -3.01 21.33 51.82
N LEU A 273 -1.72 21.09 52.03
CA LEU A 273 -1.24 19.95 52.84
C LEU A 273 -1.57 20.14 54.30
N ILE A 274 -1.35 21.35 54.84
CA ILE A 274 -1.72 21.71 56.24
C ILE A 274 -3.22 21.49 56.44
N ALA A 275 -4.04 22.02 55.53
CA ALA A 275 -5.49 21.87 55.62
C ALA A 275 -5.92 20.40 55.51
N SER A 276 -5.30 19.62 54.63
CA SER A 276 -5.65 18.22 54.44
C SER A 276 -5.40 17.37 55.70
N ALA A 277 -4.20 17.56 56.28
CA ALA A 277 -3.83 16.85 57.50
C ALA A 277 -4.69 17.26 58.71
N ALA A 278 -4.93 18.60 58.88
CA ALA A 278 -5.75 19.12 59.96
C ALA A 278 -7.23 18.73 59.82
N ALA A 279 -7.79 18.71 58.61
CA ALA A 279 -9.18 18.25 58.42
C ALA A 279 -9.38 16.76 58.78
N LEU A 280 -8.39 15.93 58.44
CA LEU A 280 -8.39 14.51 58.88
C LEU A 280 -8.23 14.40 60.39
N ALA A 281 -7.33 15.17 61.01
CA ALA A 281 -7.15 15.18 62.46
C ALA A 281 -8.41 15.68 63.19
N ALA A 282 -9.12 16.65 62.59
CA ALA A 282 -10.41 17.11 63.13
C ALA A 282 -11.45 16.00 63.16
N GLN A 283 -11.53 15.18 62.10
CA GLN A 283 -12.43 13.99 62.08
C GLN A 283 -12.02 12.98 63.13
N GLY A 284 -10.74 12.70 63.32
CA GLY A 284 -10.23 11.81 64.36
C GLY A 284 -10.57 12.35 65.75
N ALA A 285 -10.39 13.64 66.01
CA ALA A 285 -10.75 14.26 67.28
C ALA A 285 -12.26 14.19 67.60
N VAL A 286 -13.14 14.27 66.59
CA VAL A 286 -14.59 14.00 66.78
C VAL A 286 -14.83 12.60 67.27
N GLN A 287 -14.18 11.59 66.66
CA GLN A 287 -14.31 10.17 67.03
C GLN A 287 -13.74 9.86 68.42
N LEU A 288 -12.75 10.65 68.87
CA LEU A 288 -12.16 10.55 70.20
C LEU A 288 -12.89 11.38 71.25
N GLU A 289 -14.03 12.02 70.90
CA GLU A 289 -14.83 12.89 71.73
C GLU A 289 -14.07 14.18 72.20
N GLN A 290 -13.00 14.55 71.50
CA GLN A 290 -12.17 15.71 71.76
C GLN A 290 -12.74 16.94 71.01
N TYR A 291 -13.93 17.40 71.34
CA TYR A 291 -14.75 18.33 70.55
C TYR A 291 -14.11 19.70 70.39
N ASP A 292 -13.44 20.23 71.42
CA ASP A 292 -12.78 21.54 71.31
C ASP A 292 -11.56 21.50 70.41
N GLN A 293 -10.83 20.40 70.45
CA GLN A 293 -9.71 20.18 69.54
C GLN A 293 -10.20 20.00 68.07
N ALA A 294 -11.30 19.26 67.88
CA ALA A 294 -11.92 19.12 66.58
C ALA A 294 -12.34 20.47 65.96
N LEU A 295 -12.97 21.36 66.76
CA LEU A 295 -13.32 22.70 66.30
C LEU A 295 -12.08 23.53 65.91
N ALA A 296 -11.03 23.50 66.74
CA ALA A 296 -9.79 24.22 66.46
C ALA A 296 -9.09 23.74 65.20
N LEU A 297 -8.98 22.41 64.99
CA LEU A 297 -8.33 21.81 63.82
C LEU A 297 -9.14 22.06 62.54
N ALA A 298 -10.47 21.94 62.58
CA ALA A 298 -11.33 22.24 61.45
C ALA A 298 -11.29 23.73 61.06
N ALA A 299 -11.29 24.64 62.07
CA ALA A 299 -11.15 26.05 61.83
C ALA A 299 -9.78 26.41 61.23
N MET A 300 -8.71 25.79 61.74
CA MET A 300 -7.36 25.94 61.18
C MET A 300 -7.32 25.46 59.72
N ALA A 301 -7.86 24.31 59.39
CA ALA A 301 -7.92 23.84 58.00
C ALA A 301 -8.63 24.85 57.09
N LEU A 302 -9.72 25.45 57.52
CA LEU A 302 -10.47 26.44 56.73
C LEU A 302 -9.70 27.73 56.49
N THR A 303 -8.76 28.15 57.36
CA THR A 303 -7.91 29.32 57.11
C THR A 303 -6.95 29.14 55.96
N HIS A 304 -6.64 27.91 55.58
CA HIS A 304 -5.74 27.54 54.52
C HIS A 304 -6.44 27.14 53.20
N LEU A 305 -7.77 27.16 53.14
CA LEU A 305 -8.57 26.72 52.02
C LEU A 305 -9.35 27.87 51.37
N ASP A 306 -9.37 27.85 50.03
CA ASP A 306 -10.33 28.68 49.30
C ASP A 306 -11.71 28.02 49.34
N THR A 307 -12.65 28.68 49.99
CA THR A 307 -14.04 28.20 50.17
C THR A 307 -14.83 28.16 48.83
N ALA A 308 -14.30 28.74 47.76
CA ALA A 308 -14.87 28.66 46.43
C ALA A 308 -14.47 27.38 45.69
N ASN A 309 -13.45 26.67 46.18
CA ASN A 309 -12.95 25.39 45.61
C ASN A 309 -13.37 24.25 46.52
N TYR A 310 -14.31 23.46 46.07
CA TYR A 310 -14.94 22.37 46.87
C TYR A 310 -14.03 21.12 46.97
N THR A 311 -12.89 21.30 47.67
CA THR A 311 -11.89 20.24 47.91
C THR A 311 -12.34 19.25 49.01
N ILE A 312 -11.75 18.06 49.03
CA ILE A 312 -12.00 17.06 50.09
C ILE A 312 -11.68 17.60 51.50
N PRO A 313 -10.56 18.28 51.75
CA PRO A 313 -10.29 18.93 53.05
C PRO A 313 -11.37 19.90 53.48
N LEU A 314 -11.92 20.69 52.54
CA LEU A 314 -13.01 21.63 52.84
C LEU A 314 -14.29 20.88 53.30
N ILE A 315 -14.64 19.81 52.55
CA ILE A 315 -15.79 18.95 52.88
C ILE A 315 -15.62 18.31 54.25
N ASN A 316 -14.44 17.75 54.52
CA ASN A 316 -14.10 17.10 55.78
C ASN A 316 -14.14 18.08 56.95
N SER A 317 -13.65 19.33 56.76
CA SER A 317 -13.70 20.37 57.79
C SER A 317 -15.15 20.79 58.12
N TYR A 318 -15.98 21.03 57.12
CA TYR A 318 -17.39 21.36 57.35
C TYR A 318 -18.15 20.21 58.01
N TYR A 319 -17.83 18.98 57.63
CA TYR A 319 -18.44 17.82 58.25
C TYR A 319 -18.10 17.69 59.75
N ALA A 320 -16.82 17.86 60.12
CA ALA A 320 -16.38 17.85 61.51
C ALA A 320 -17.06 18.95 62.33
N LEU A 321 -17.12 20.18 61.78
CA LEU A 321 -17.83 21.30 62.46
C LEU A 321 -19.32 21.01 62.65
N TYR A 322 -19.99 20.49 61.61
CA TYR A 322 -21.39 20.08 61.72
C TYR A 322 -21.56 19.08 62.85
N GLN A 323 -20.77 17.98 62.89
CA GLN A 323 -20.91 16.93 63.91
C GLN A 323 -20.72 17.46 65.33
N VAL A 324 -19.70 18.30 65.57
CA VAL A 324 -19.44 18.84 66.88
C VAL A 324 -20.57 19.78 67.35
N HIS A 325 -21.07 20.66 66.49
CA HIS A 325 -22.15 21.58 66.83
C HIS A 325 -23.47 20.81 67.07
N GLU A 326 -23.73 19.74 66.32
CA GLU A 326 -24.89 18.86 66.55
C GLU A 326 -24.82 18.16 67.94
N ILE A 327 -23.64 17.59 68.29
CA ILE A 327 -23.41 16.95 69.58
C ILE A 327 -23.57 17.96 70.75
N LYS A 328 -23.02 19.15 70.56
CA LYS A 328 -23.14 20.23 71.52
C LYS A 328 -24.54 20.89 71.55
N LYS A 329 -25.49 20.44 70.76
CA LYS A 329 -26.86 20.95 70.60
C LYS A 329 -26.92 22.40 70.11
N ASN A 330 -25.91 22.87 69.43
CA ASN A 330 -25.87 24.20 68.78
C ASN A 330 -26.52 24.13 67.39
N PHE A 331 -27.81 23.91 67.34
CA PHE A 331 -28.55 23.50 66.12
C PHE A 331 -28.47 24.54 64.99
N ASN A 332 -28.38 25.83 65.31
CA ASN A 332 -28.24 26.89 64.30
C ASN A 332 -26.89 26.77 63.53
N ASP A 333 -25.80 26.60 64.27
CA ASP A 333 -24.48 26.43 63.68
C ASP A 333 -24.34 25.07 62.97
N ALA A 334 -24.89 24.03 63.60
CA ALA A 334 -24.96 22.72 63.00
C ALA A 334 -25.66 22.75 61.63
N LEU A 335 -26.83 23.42 61.53
CA LEU A 335 -27.54 23.55 60.26
C LEU A 335 -26.72 24.34 59.21
N GLN A 336 -26.07 25.43 59.63
CA GLN A 336 -25.22 26.23 58.72
C GLN A 336 -24.05 25.40 58.15
N PHE A 337 -23.34 24.65 59.02
CA PHE A 337 -22.23 23.82 58.57
C PHE A 337 -22.71 22.62 57.77
N TYR A 338 -23.87 22.05 58.07
CA TYR A 338 -24.47 21.02 57.25
C TYR A 338 -24.80 21.49 55.83
N ILE A 339 -25.37 22.70 55.69
CA ILE A 339 -25.64 23.29 54.38
C ILE A 339 -24.32 23.49 53.59
N LYS A 340 -23.27 24.02 54.24
CA LYS A 340 -21.95 24.18 53.61
C LYS A 340 -21.35 22.82 53.20
N TYR A 341 -21.40 21.84 54.10
CA TYR A 341 -20.94 20.47 53.82
C TYR A 341 -21.69 19.85 52.65
N SER A 342 -23.02 19.84 52.67
CA SER A 342 -23.82 19.24 51.62
C SER A 342 -23.67 19.92 50.27
N THR A 343 -23.52 21.24 50.25
CA THR A 343 -23.22 22.05 49.05
C THR A 343 -21.86 21.69 48.48
N ALA A 344 -20.83 21.63 49.32
CA ALA A 344 -19.46 21.29 48.90
C ALA A 344 -19.35 19.87 48.41
N LEU A 345 -20.01 18.91 49.14
CA LEU A 345 -20.03 17.51 48.77
C LEU A 345 -20.70 17.30 47.40
N ARG A 346 -21.87 17.92 47.19
CA ARG A 346 -22.58 17.85 45.91
C ARG A 346 -21.78 18.42 44.78
N ALA A 347 -21.22 19.61 44.93
CA ALA A 347 -20.42 20.26 43.89
C ALA A 347 -19.13 19.47 43.52
N ASN A 348 -18.50 18.85 44.53
CA ASN A 348 -17.36 17.97 44.30
C ASN A 348 -17.77 16.69 43.54
N SER A 349 -18.90 16.07 43.95
CA SER A 349 -19.46 14.88 43.28
C SER A 349 -19.86 15.17 41.83
N ASP A 350 -20.56 16.31 41.59
CA ASP A 350 -20.96 16.72 40.26
C ASP A 350 -19.72 16.91 39.35
N ASN A 351 -18.66 17.54 39.86
CA ASN A 351 -17.41 17.73 39.09
C ASN A 351 -16.72 16.39 38.77
N ARG A 352 -16.66 15.46 39.74
CA ARG A 352 -16.11 14.11 39.50
C ARG A 352 -16.90 13.35 38.46
N PHE A 353 -18.24 13.44 38.54
CA PHE A 353 -19.12 12.81 37.55
C PHE A 353 -18.86 13.34 36.16
N VAL A 354 -18.71 14.66 35.98
CA VAL A 354 -18.39 15.28 34.70
C VAL A 354 -17.03 14.80 34.18
N GLN A 355 -16.04 14.67 35.06
CA GLN A 355 -14.71 14.15 34.66
C GLN A 355 -14.80 12.70 34.19
N GLN A 356 -15.45 11.83 34.97
CA GLN A 356 -15.62 10.42 34.60
C GLN A 356 -16.40 10.27 33.28
N GLN A 357 -17.49 11.03 33.13
CA GLN A 357 -18.27 11.02 31.90
C GLN A 357 -17.43 11.44 30.68
N ALA A 358 -16.66 12.49 30.77
CA ALA A 358 -15.77 12.93 29.69
C ALA A 358 -14.72 11.86 29.35
N TYR A 359 -14.15 11.21 30.37
CA TYR A 359 -13.17 10.14 30.17
C TYR A 359 -13.78 8.94 29.41
N TYR A 360 -14.94 8.43 29.87
CA TYR A 360 -15.57 7.29 29.19
C TYR A 360 -16.05 7.64 27.78
N LEU A 361 -16.46 8.88 27.54
CA LEU A 361 -16.81 9.35 26.20
C LEU A 361 -15.60 9.29 25.27
N VAL A 362 -14.48 9.86 25.67
CA VAL A 362 -13.23 9.85 24.88
C VAL A 362 -12.76 8.41 24.64
N ARG A 363 -12.81 7.56 25.67
CA ARG A 363 -12.42 6.15 25.54
C ARG A 363 -13.30 5.42 24.52
N ALA A 364 -14.62 5.66 24.54
CA ALA A 364 -15.53 5.10 23.55
C ALA A 364 -15.23 5.60 22.11
N GLU A 365 -14.94 6.89 21.96
CA GLU A 365 -14.54 7.46 20.66
C GLU A 365 -13.25 6.83 20.12
N VAL A 366 -12.26 6.63 20.98
CA VAL A 366 -10.98 5.98 20.61
C VAL A 366 -11.22 4.52 20.20
N GLU A 367 -12.07 3.79 20.95
CA GLU A 367 -12.40 2.41 20.62
C GLU A 367 -13.09 2.30 19.25
N VAL A 368 -14.08 3.14 18.98
CA VAL A 368 -14.76 3.21 17.67
C VAL A 368 -13.75 3.53 16.55
N LYS A 369 -12.84 4.47 16.80
CA LYS A 369 -11.79 4.83 15.84
C LYS A 369 -10.86 3.66 15.56
N ASN A 370 -10.43 2.92 16.59
CA ASN A 370 -9.56 1.76 16.46
C ASN A 370 -10.26 0.63 15.68
N GLN A 371 -11.55 0.37 15.97
CA GLN A 371 -12.35 -0.60 15.23
C GLN A 371 -12.47 -0.21 13.75
N ARG A 372 -12.65 1.08 13.45
CA ARG A 372 -12.71 1.58 12.07
C ARG A 372 -11.38 1.42 11.34
N ILE A 373 -10.25 1.67 12.02
CA ILE A 373 -8.91 1.45 11.46
C ILE A 373 -8.72 -0.05 11.15
N ALA A 374 -9.05 -0.93 12.09
CA ALA A 374 -8.93 -2.37 11.89
C ALA A 374 -9.83 -2.88 10.74
N LEU A 375 -11.01 -2.29 10.54
CA LEU A 375 -11.87 -2.59 9.40
C LEU A 375 -11.23 -2.14 8.08
N LEU A 376 -10.72 -0.91 8.03
CA LEU A 376 -10.04 -0.37 6.85
C LEU A 376 -8.79 -1.18 6.46
N ASP A 377 -8.05 -1.67 7.45
CA ASP A 377 -6.87 -2.52 7.21
C ASP A 377 -7.30 -3.86 6.57
N LYS A 378 -8.41 -4.45 7.05
CA LYS A 378 -8.98 -5.66 6.42
C LYS A 378 -9.47 -5.39 4.99
N ASP A 379 -10.15 -4.27 4.78
CA ASP A 379 -10.60 -3.89 3.42
C ASP A 379 -9.41 -3.68 2.47
N ASN A 380 -8.33 -3.05 2.95
CA ASN A 380 -7.10 -2.90 2.18
C ASN A 380 -6.43 -4.25 1.86
N GLU A 381 -6.43 -5.19 2.81
CA GLU A 381 -5.93 -6.56 2.59
C GLU A 381 -6.76 -7.27 1.52
N VAL A 382 -8.10 -7.21 1.60
CA VAL A 382 -9.00 -7.78 0.59
C VAL A 382 -8.77 -7.16 -0.79
N LEU A 383 -8.63 -5.81 -0.86
CA LEU A 383 -8.34 -5.11 -2.12
C LEU A 383 -6.99 -5.53 -2.72
N SER A 384 -5.97 -5.73 -1.88
CA SER A 384 -4.66 -6.20 -2.33
C SER A 384 -4.72 -7.61 -2.91
N LEU A 385 -5.44 -8.53 -2.24
CA LEU A 385 -5.67 -9.89 -2.73
C LEU A 385 -6.48 -9.91 -4.04
N GLN A 386 -7.50 -9.07 -4.16
CA GLN A 386 -8.27 -8.93 -5.41
C GLN A 386 -7.38 -8.44 -6.56
N LYS A 387 -6.53 -7.45 -6.29
CA LYS A 387 -5.56 -6.95 -7.29
C LYS A 387 -4.63 -8.07 -7.77
N ASP A 388 -4.09 -8.86 -6.84
CA ASP A 388 -3.19 -9.97 -7.17
C ASP A 388 -3.91 -11.05 -8.02
N LEU A 389 -5.18 -11.34 -7.69
CA LEU A 389 -6.02 -12.24 -8.50
C LEU A 389 -6.23 -11.69 -9.92
N TYR A 390 -6.59 -10.43 -10.08
CA TYR A 390 -6.75 -9.81 -11.39
C TYR A 390 -5.44 -9.81 -12.21
N GLU A 391 -4.29 -9.59 -11.56
CA GLU A 391 -2.99 -9.70 -12.23
C GLU A 391 -2.68 -11.13 -12.69
N GLN A 392 -3.04 -12.15 -11.89
CA GLN A 392 -2.89 -13.55 -12.27
C GLN A 392 -3.81 -13.93 -13.43
N GLU A 393 -5.09 -13.54 -13.38
CA GLU A 393 -6.04 -13.73 -14.48
C GLU A 393 -5.58 -13.06 -15.77
N ALA A 394 -5.08 -11.82 -15.67
CA ALA A 394 -4.53 -11.12 -16.83
C ALA A 394 -3.32 -11.82 -17.43
N LYS A 395 -2.43 -12.38 -16.61
CA LYS A 395 -1.28 -13.21 -17.07
C LYS A 395 -1.75 -14.50 -17.75
N GLN A 396 -2.73 -15.19 -17.19
CA GLN A 396 -3.31 -16.40 -17.79
C GLN A 396 -3.99 -16.08 -19.13
N ASN A 397 -4.80 -15.04 -19.19
CA ASN A 397 -5.47 -14.61 -20.42
C ASN A 397 -4.46 -14.23 -21.51
N ARG A 398 -3.36 -13.56 -21.14
CA ARG A 398 -2.27 -13.24 -22.05
C ARG A 398 -1.59 -14.50 -22.61
N LEU A 399 -1.35 -15.50 -21.77
CA LEU A 399 -0.80 -16.79 -22.21
C LEU A 399 -1.76 -17.53 -23.16
N ILE A 400 -3.05 -17.58 -22.85
CA ILE A 400 -4.06 -18.18 -23.71
C ILE A 400 -4.09 -17.48 -25.08
N MET A 401 -4.08 -16.14 -25.09
CA MET A 401 -4.03 -15.35 -26.33
C MET A 401 -2.77 -15.64 -27.16
N LEU A 402 -1.60 -15.80 -26.54
CA LEU A 402 -0.36 -16.16 -27.22
C LEU A 402 -0.42 -17.56 -27.83
N VAL A 403 -0.99 -18.53 -27.09
CA VAL A 403 -1.18 -19.89 -27.61
C VAL A 403 -2.15 -19.90 -28.80
N LEU A 404 -3.29 -19.22 -28.70
CA LEU A 404 -4.25 -19.11 -29.79
C LEU A 404 -3.63 -18.42 -31.02
N ALA A 405 -2.88 -17.35 -30.84
CA ALA A 405 -2.17 -16.68 -31.93
C ALA A 405 -1.13 -17.60 -32.60
N SER A 406 -0.40 -18.40 -31.83
CA SER A 406 0.57 -19.37 -32.37
C SER A 406 -0.08 -20.49 -33.16
N VAL A 407 -1.22 -21.03 -32.68
CA VAL A 407 -2.00 -22.02 -33.39
C VAL A 407 -2.56 -21.45 -34.69
N LEU A 408 -3.08 -20.25 -34.68
CA LEU A 408 -3.58 -19.57 -35.88
C LEU A 408 -2.45 -19.32 -36.90
N ALA A 409 -1.29 -18.90 -36.44
CA ALA A 409 -0.12 -18.72 -37.29
C ALA A 409 0.34 -20.02 -37.93
N LEU A 410 0.36 -21.13 -37.17
CA LEU A 410 0.68 -22.44 -37.68
C LEU A 410 -0.34 -22.91 -38.71
N ALA A 411 -1.64 -22.76 -38.44
CA ALA A 411 -2.71 -23.09 -39.36
C ALA A 411 -2.61 -22.31 -40.70
N THR A 412 -2.29 -21.01 -40.65
CA THR A 412 -2.09 -20.19 -41.86
C THR A 412 -0.88 -20.65 -42.68
N VAL A 413 0.24 -21.00 -42.03
CA VAL A 413 1.43 -21.54 -42.70
C VAL A 413 1.13 -22.89 -43.38
N LEU A 414 0.41 -23.79 -42.70
CA LEU A 414 0.01 -25.09 -43.28
C LEU A 414 -0.95 -24.93 -44.46
N ALA A 415 -1.93 -24.00 -44.36
CA ALA A 415 -2.83 -23.68 -45.45
C ALA A 415 -2.07 -23.11 -46.66
N TYR A 416 -1.14 -22.19 -46.44
CA TYR A 416 -0.32 -21.62 -47.52
C TYR A 416 0.55 -22.65 -48.22
N ARG A 417 1.20 -23.56 -47.46
CA ARG A 417 1.96 -24.71 -48.01
C ARG A 417 1.08 -25.67 -48.82
N GLY A 418 -0.10 -25.97 -48.32
CA GLY A 418 -1.05 -26.79 -49.04
C GLY A 418 -1.49 -26.20 -50.37
N MET A 419 -1.76 -24.90 -50.43
CA MET A 419 -2.14 -24.19 -51.66
C MET A 419 -1.01 -24.13 -52.70
N THR A 420 0.21 -23.85 -52.27
CA THR A 420 1.39 -23.79 -53.18
C THR A 420 1.79 -25.17 -53.68
N GLY A 421 1.69 -26.20 -52.84
CA GLY A 421 1.92 -27.60 -53.24
C GLY A 421 0.97 -28.04 -54.38
N ARG A 422 -0.34 -27.79 -54.26
CA ARG A 422 -1.35 -28.13 -55.27
C ARG A 422 -1.06 -27.57 -56.65
N LYS A 423 -0.65 -26.29 -56.73
CA LYS A 423 -0.29 -25.65 -58.01
C LYS A 423 0.92 -26.34 -58.69
N ARG A 424 1.93 -26.77 -57.93
CA ARG A 424 3.11 -27.42 -58.44
C ARG A 424 2.80 -28.84 -58.94
N PHE A 425 2.00 -29.61 -58.20
CA PHE A 425 1.58 -30.95 -58.61
C PHE A 425 0.74 -30.90 -59.89
N LYS A 426 -0.16 -29.93 -60.06
CA LYS A 426 -0.95 -29.79 -61.27
C LYS A 426 -0.11 -29.57 -62.51
N LYS A 427 0.92 -28.69 -62.45
CA LYS A 427 1.84 -28.46 -63.58
C LYS A 427 2.57 -29.73 -63.99
N ILE A 428 3.06 -30.55 -63.07
CA ILE A 428 3.81 -31.77 -63.35
C ILE A 428 2.88 -32.84 -63.96
N ALA A 429 1.62 -32.90 -63.54
CA ALA A 429 0.67 -33.88 -64.02
C ALA A 429 0.10 -33.59 -65.41
N GLU A 430 0.11 -32.36 -65.90
CA GLU A 430 -0.59 -31.95 -67.12
C GLU A 430 0.39 -31.64 -68.30
N TYR A 431 1.64 -31.25 -68.03
CA TYR A 431 2.57 -30.82 -69.09
C TYR A 431 3.82 -31.69 -69.18
N ASP A 432 4.33 -31.85 -70.38
CA ASP A 432 5.63 -32.49 -70.63
C ASP A 432 6.75 -31.58 -70.11
N GLN A 433 7.62 -32.12 -69.29
CA GLN A 433 8.65 -31.31 -68.59
C GLN A 433 9.74 -30.77 -69.52
N LEU A 434 10.00 -31.44 -70.63
CA LEU A 434 11.01 -31.03 -71.58
C LEU A 434 10.50 -29.92 -72.51
N THR A 435 9.31 -30.12 -73.05
CA THR A 435 8.81 -29.28 -74.15
C THR A 435 7.77 -28.25 -73.70
N GLY A 436 7.21 -28.39 -72.49
CA GLY A 436 6.25 -27.45 -71.93
C GLY A 436 4.85 -27.52 -72.57
N ILE A 437 4.60 -28.36 -73.57
CA ILE A 437 3.29 -28.62 -74.17
C ILE A 437 2.52 -29.70 -73.35
N SER A 438 1.27 -29.99 -73.69
CA SER A 438 0.51 -31.04 -73.03
C SER A 438 1.25 -32.36 -73.06
N ASN A 439 1.34 -33.04 -71.90
CA ASN A 439 1.79 -34.44 -71.91
C ASN A 439 0.70 -35.34 -72.48
N ARG A 440 0.99 -36.60 -72.76
CA ARG A 440 0.07 -37.54 -73.35
C ARG A 440 -1.27 -37.64 -72.61
N TYR A 441 -1.23 -37.62 -71.29
CA TYR A 441 -2.45 -37.71 -70.47
C TYR A 441 -3.33 -36.45 -70.63
N HIS A 442 -2.76 -35.30 -70.49
CA HIS A 442 -3.47 -34.01 -70.60
C HIS A 442 -3.97 -33.78 -72.04
N PHE A 443 -3.14 -34.08 -73.02
CA PHE A 443 -3.52 -34.01 -74.42
C PHE A 443 -4.76 -34.88 -74.69
N ASN A 444 -4.76 -36.16 -74.31
CA ASN A 444 -5.89 -37.03 -74.52
C ASN A 444 -7.19 -36.56 -73.86
N ASN A 445 -7.10 -36.02 -72.65
CA ASN A 445 -8.28 -35.51 -71.97
C ASN A 445 -8.82 -34.22 -72.62
N GLN A 446 -7.94 -33.28 -72.99
CA GLN A 446 -8.35 -32.06 -73.64
C GLN A 446 -8.86 -32.31 -75.05
N ALA A 447 -8.17 -33.17 -75.79
CA ALA A 447 -8.56 -33.57 -77.15
C ALA A 447 -9.97 -34.21 -77.16
N LYS A 448 -10.24 -35.14 -76.21
CA LYS A 448 -11.54 -35.78 -76.08
C LYS A 448 -12.66 -34.75 -75.83
N ILE A 449 -12.49 -33.86 -74.83
CA ILE A 449 -13.46 -32.83 -74.51
C ILE A 449 -13.70 -31.93 -75.73
N THR A 450 -12.66 -31.54 -76.46
CA THR A 450 -12.74 -30.65 -77.59
C THR A 450 -13.39 -31.34 -78.81
N LEU A 451 -13.08 -32.58 -79.06
CA LEU A 451 -13.69 -33.33 -80.16
C LEU A 451 -15.19 -33.62 -79.89
N ASP A 452 -15.53 -33.96 -78.63
CA ASP A 452 -16.94 -34.07 -78.20
C ASP A 452 -17.73 -32.77 -78.38
N TYR A 453 -17.07 -31.62 -78.11
CA TYR A 453 -17.67 -30.31 -78.40
C TYR A 453 -17.88 -30.08 -79.92
N CYS A 454 -16.88 -30.43 -80.76
CA CYS A 454 -16.98 -30.29 -82.21
C CYS A 454 -18.08 -31.18 -82.79
N ASP A 455 -18.20 -32.41 -82.34
CA ASP A 455 -19.26 -33.37 -82.75
C ASP A 455 -20.65 -32.82 -82.44
N LYS A 456 -20.90 -32.42 -81.19
CA LYS A 456 -22.22 -31.86 -80.72
C LYS A 456 -22.61 -30.58 -81.48
N ASN A 457 -21.66 -29.81 -81.99
CA ASN A 457 -21.93 -28.54 -82.68
C ASN A 457 -21.73 -28.66 -84.20
N ALA A 458 -21.58 -29.85 -84.75
CA ALA A 458 -21.34 -30.13 -86.14
C ALA A 458 -20.17 -29.30 -86.75
N LYS A 459 -19.14 -29.06 -85.99
CA LYS A 459 -17.95 -28.32 -86.39
C LYS A 459 -16.89 -29.30 -86.89
N PRO A 460 -16.24 -29.02 -88.03
CA PRO A 460 -15.15 -29.88 -88.51
C PRO A 460 -14.00 -29.92 -87.51
N ALA A 461 -13.31 -30.98 -87.39
CA ALA A 461 -12.10 -31.15 -86.59
C ALA A 461 -11.07 -31.97 -87.31
N SER A 462 -9.83 -31.59 -87.20
CA SER A 462 -8.73 -32.39 -87.82
C SER A 462 -7.64 -32.65 -86.77
N VAL A 463 -6.95 -33.76 -87.00
CA VAL A 463 -5.79 -34.14 -86.17
C VAL A 463 -4.57 -34.22 -87.08
N ILE A 464 -3.52 -33.62 -86.62
CA ILE A 464 -2.19 -33.78 -87.21
C ILE A 464 -1.37 -34.65 -86.23
N LEU A 465 -0.77 -35.64 -86.71
CA LEU A 465 0.25 -36.44 -86.01
C LEU A 465 1.55 -36.32 -86.79
N PHE A 466 2.63 -36.03 -86.06
CA PHE A 466 3.94 -36.01 -86.74
C PHE A 466 5.03 -36.55 -85.85
N ASP A 467 6.10 -37.00 -86.49
CA ASP A 467 7.23 -37.65 -85.85
C ASP A 467 8.52 -37.09 -86.51
N LEU A 468 9.56 -36.84 -85.71
CA LEU A 468 10.82 -36.34 -86.21
C LEU A 468 11.58 -37.45 -86.92
N ASP A 469 11.90 -37.18 -88.18
CA ASP A 469 12.61 -38.12 -89.00
C ASP A 469 14.04 -38.39 -88.52
N HIS A 470 14.40 -39.66 -88.40
CA HIS A 470 15.77 -40.04 -87.99
C HIS A 470 16.18 -39.52 -86.62
N PHE A 471 15.26 -39.14 -85.72
CA PHE A 471 15.54 -38.57 -84.38
C PHE A 471 16.51 -39.47 -83.60
N LYS A 472 16.37 -40.78 -83.68
CA LYS A 472 17.31 -41.68 -83.03
C LYS A 472 18.76 -41.47 -83.57
N ASN A 473 18.96 -41.23 -84.86
CA ASN A 473 20.29 -40.94 -85.39
C ASN A 473 20.86 -39.61 -84.86
N ILE A 474 19.97 -38.62 -84.59
CA ILE A 474 20.37 -37.38 -83.97
C ILE A 474 20.89 -37.63 -82.57
N ASN A 475 20.12 -38.39 -81.76
CA ASN A 475 20.53 -38.75 -80.40
C ASN A 475 21.85 -39.57 -80.40
N ASP A 476 21.95 -40.59 -81.29
CA ASP A 476 23.14 -41.43 -81.35
C ASP A 476 24.38 -40.73 -81.84
N SER A 477 24.23 -39.72 -82.70
CA SER A 477 25.36 -38.97 -83.29
C SER A 477 25.77 -37.76 -82.42
N TYR A 478 24.82 -37.09 -81.78
CA TYR A 478 25.06 -35.80 -81.12
C TYR A 478 24.72 -35.78 -79.64
N GLY A 479 24.22 -36.88 -79.10
CA GLY A 479 23.84 -37.04 -77.70
C GLY A 479 22.42 -36.52 -77.36
N HIS A 480 21.87 -37.03 -76.27
CA HIS A 480 20.48 -36.73 -75.84
C HIS A 480 20.21 -35.24 -75.60
N ALA A 481 21.23 -34.45 -75.17
CA ALA A 481 21.06 -33.01 -74.95
C ALA A 481 20.73 -32.27 -76.27
N ILE A 482 21.31 -32.67 -77.39
CA ILE A 482 21.00 -32.14 -78.71
C ILE A 482 19.63 -32.59 -79.18
N GLY A 483 19.26 -33.87 -78.93
CA GLY A 483 17.90 -34.35 -79.19
C GLY A 483 16.84 -33.59 -78.38
N ASP A 484 17.09 -33.35 -77.08
CA ASP A 484 16.20 -32.56 -76.22
C ASP A 484 16.01 -31.11 -76.74
N TRP A 485 17.12 -30.49 -77.16
CA TRP A 485 17.07 -29.16 -77.84
C TRP A 485 16.23 -29.24 -79.15
N ALA A 486 16.43 -30.26 -79.99
CA ALA A 486 15.64 -30.42 -81.19
C ALA A 486 14.16 -30.54 -80.95
N LEU A 487 13.76 -31.33 -79.95
CA LEU A 487 12.37 -31.45 -79.51
C LEU A 487 11.78 -30.12 -79.04
N GLN A 488 12.54 -29.33 -78.25
CA GLN A 488 12.14 -28.02 -77.81
C GLN A 488 12.06 -27.00 -78.98
N ALA A 489 13.02 -27.01 -79.88
CA ALA A 489 13.06 -26.14 -81.04
C ALA A 489 11.84 -26.42 -81.97
N VAL A 490 11.56 -27.68 -82.23
CA VAL A 490 10.40 -28.12 -83.03
C VAL A 490 9.09 -27.64 -82.40
N VAL A 491 8.92 -27.88 -81.12
CA VAL A 491 7.71 -27.41 -80.39
C VAL A 491 7.57 -25.91 -80.43
N LYS A 492 8.66 -25.16 -80.15
CA LYS A 492 8.67 -23.70 -80.23
C LYS A 492 8.29 -23.19 -81.61
N THR A 493 8.84 -23.83 -82.67
CA THR A 493 8.58 -23.44 -84.07
C THR A 493 7.11 -23.74 -84.45
N CYS A 494 6.62 -24.96 -84.22
CA CYS A 494 5.24 -25.33 -84.54
C CYS A 494 4.21 -24.50 -83.77
N ARG A 495 4.50 -24.16 -82.49
CA ARG A 495 3.59 -23.40 -81.62
C ARG A 495 3.27 -22.02 -82.18
N ASN A 496 4.18 -21.39 -82.95
CA ASN A 496 3.97 -20.07 -83.56
C ASN A 496 2.82 -20.07 -84.60
N PHE A 497 2.50 -21.22 -85.18
CA PHE A 497 1.46 -21.35 -86.20
C PHE A 497 0.12 -21.87 -85.62
N MET A 498 0.09 -22.22 -84.34
CA MET A 498 -1.09 -22.78 -83.66
C MET A 498 -1.89 -21.68 -82.95
N ARG A 499 -3.20 -21.85 -82.91
CA ARG A 499 -4.15 -20.97 -82.21
C ARG A 499 -4.20 -21.33 -80.75
N ASN A 500 -4.69 -20.44 -79.91
CA ASN A 500 -4.88 -20.71 -78.49
C ASN A 500 -5.80 -21.90 -78.15
N ASN A 501 -6.73 -22.23 -79.06
CA ASN A 501 -7.67 -23.32 -78.87
C ASN A 501 -7.19 -24.64 -79.51
N ASP A 502 -6.07 -24.61 -80.22
CA ASP A 502 -5.45 -25.83 -80.75
C ASP A 502 -4.73 -26.58 -79.62
N ILE A 503 -4.94 -27.92 -79.54
CA ILE A 503 -4.40 -28.72 -78.48
C ILE A 503 -3.18 -29.40 -79.01
N PHE A 504 -2.03 -28.97 -78.48
CA PHE A 504 -0.75 -29.49 -78.86
C PHE A 504 -0.12 -30.30 -77.74
N GLY A 505 0.23 -31.55 -78.00
CA GLY A 505 0.80 -32.45 -77.03
C GLY A 505 1.89 -33.35 -77.58
N ARG A 506 2.79 -33.74 -76.65
CA ARG A 506 3.80 -34.78 -76.92
C ARG A 506 3.23 -36.10 -76.48
N ILE A 507 3.02 -37.04 -77.42
CA ILE A 507 2.36 -38.34 -77.19
C ILE A 507 3.31 -39.49 -77.10
N GLY A 508 4.54 -39.32 -77.61
CA GLY A 508 5.62 -40.30 -77.61
C GLY A 508 6.98 -39.65 -77.38
N GLY A 509 8.06 -40.35 -77.58
CA GLY A 509 9.42 -39.81 -77.43
C GLY A 509 9.73 -38.69 -78.40
N GLU A 510 9.45 -38.87 -79.67
CA GLU A 510 9.63 -37.99 -80.84
C GLU A 510 8.31 -37.69 -81.57
N GLU A 511 7.20 -38.16 -81.02
CA GLU A 511 5.86 -38.06 -81.60
C GLU A 511 5.04 -36.95 -80.98
N PHE A 512 4.43 -36.17 -81.81
CA PHE A 512 3.60 -35.01 -81.43
C PHE A 512 2.23 -35.09 -82.11
N ALA A 513 1.24 -34.66 -81.40
CA ALA A 513 -0.10 -34.59 -81.97
C ALA A 513 -0.69 -33.19 -81.75
N VAL A 514 -1.47 -32.76 -82.72
CA VAL A 514 -2.26 -31.50 -82.67
C VAL A 514 -3.69 -31.79 -82.99
N VAL A 515 -4.64 -31.35 -82.16
CA VAL A 515 -6.06 -31.34 -82.47
C VAL A 515 -6.46 -29.93 -82.84
N LEU A 516 -7.13 -29.76 -83.97
CA LEU A 516 -7.55 -28.49 -84.56
C LEU A 516 -9.06 -28.38 -84.59
N PRO A 517 -9.69 -27.82 -83.57
CA PRO A 517 -11.14 -27.64 -83.56
C PRO A 517 -11.59 -26.59 -84.59
N GLY A 518 -12.72 -26.86 -85.26
CA GLY A 518 -13.25 -25.98 -86.29
C GLY A 518 -12.39 -25.88 -87.55
N CYS A 519 -11.49 -26.84 -87.80
CA CYS A 519 -10.59 -26.87 -88.93
C CYS A 519 -10.93 -28.02 -89.90
N GLN A 520 -11.17 -27.67 -91.15
CA GLN A 520 -11.36 -28.63 -92.23
C GLN A 520 -10.02 -29.30 -92.61
N LEU A 521 -10.13 -30.48 -93.16
CA LEU A 521 -8.97 -31.34 -93.51
C LEU A 521 -7.94 -30.58 -94.37
N ASP A 522 -8.36 -29.92 -95.45
CA ASP A 522 -7.51 -29.20 -96.38
C ASP A 522 -6.68 -28.10 -95.68
N LYS A 523 -7.30 -27.39 -94.69
CA LYS A 523 -6.58 -26.37 -93.90
C LYS A 523 -5.61 -26.98 -92.89
N ALA A 524 -5.94 -28.17 -92.37
CA ALA A 524 -5.05 -28.91 -91.51
C ALA A 524 -3.83 -29.43 -92.25
N VAL A 525 -4.04 -29.91 -93.49
CA VAL A 525 -2.94 -30.31 -94.39
C VAL A 525 -2.01 -29.11 -94.68
N LEU A 526 -2.58 -27.94 -94.97
CA LEU A 526 -1.76 -26.71 -95.17
C LEU A 526 -0.98 -26.33 -93.93
N LEU A 527 -1.63 -26.42 -92.72
CA LEU A 527 -0.90 -26.17 -91.47
C LEU A 527 0.24 -27.17 -91.22
N ALA A 528 0.03 -28.43 -91.55
CA ALA A 528 1.03 -29.47 -91.49
C ALA A 528 2.21 -29.20 -92.41
N GLU A 529 1.92 -28.74 -93.64
CA GLU A 529 2.98 -28.32 -94.63
C GLU A 529 3.77 -27.11 -94.11
N ILE A 530 3.09 -26.11 -93.56
CA ILE A 530 3.74 -24.96 -92.93
C ILE A 530 4.65 -25.40 -91.75
N CYS A 531 4.16 -26.29 -90.91
CA CYS A 531 4.93 -26.82 -89.78
C CYS A 531 6.15 -27.64 -90.30
N ARG A 532 5.97 -28.46 -91.30
CA ARG A 532 7.04 -29.22 -91.93
C ARG A 532 8.16 -28.31 -92.48
N ASP A 533 7.77 -27.31 -93.30
CA ASP A 533 8.72 -26.35 -93.90
C ASP A 533 9.43 -25.55 -92.80
N ALA A 534 8.72 -25.17 -91.77
CA ALA A 534 9.28 -24.42 -90.65
C ALA A 534 10.24 -25.29 -89.80
N ILE A 535 9.97 -26.59 -89.64
CA ILE A 535 10.90 -27.51 -89.01
C ILE A 535 12.14 -27.69 -89.84
N ALA A 536 12.02 -27.86 -91.19
CA ALA A 536 13.16 -27.97 -92.08
C ALA A 536 14.03 -26.70 -92.16
N ALA A 537 13.42 -25.55 -91.85
CA ALA A 537 14.12 -24.26 -91.81
C ALA A 537 14.72 -23.94 -90.43
N ILE A 538 14.65 -24.81 -89.46
CA ILE A 538 15.30 -24.57 -88.15
C ILE A 538 16.81 -24.55 -88.35
N ASP A 539 17.42 -23.40 -87.99
CA ASP A 539 18.88 -23.28 -88.05
C ASP A 539 19.52 -24.00 -86.83
N THR A 540 20.15 -25.10 -87.11
CA THR A 540 20.88 -25.88 -86.10
C THR A 540 22.29 -25.36 -85.83
N SER A 541 22.76 -24.36 -86.58
CA SER A 541 24.08 -23.73 -86.34
C SER A 541 24.14 -22.96 -85.05
N ASP A 542 22.98 -22.52 -84.51
CA ASP A 542 22.86 -21.81 -83.21
C ASP A 542 23.43 -22.61 -82.01
N ILE A 543 23.50 -23.93 -82.15
CA ILE A 543 24.08 -24.82 -81.14
C ILE A 543 25.47 -25.35 -81.52
N GLY A 544 26.08 -24.76 -82.51
CA GLY A 544 27.43 -25.12 -82.96
C GLY A 544 27.55 -26.39 -83.81
N ILE A 545 26.44 -27.01 -84.20
CA ILE A 545 26.36 -28.29 -84.89
C ILE A 545 25.33 -28.18 -86.02
N LYS A 546 25.76 -28.47 -87.25
CA LYS A 546 24.87 -28.36 -88.41
C LYS A 546 24.36 -29.75 -88.83
N PHE A 547 23.04 -29.99 -88.69
CA PHE A 547 22.36 -31.17 -89.12
C PHE A 547 20.93 -30.85 -89.59
N PRO A 548 20.39 -31.61 -90.54
CA PRO A 548 19.06 -31.33 -91.04
C PRO A 548 18.02 -31.85 -90.06
N LEU A 549 16.97 -31.04 -89.81
CA LEU A 549 15.74 -31.52 -89.06
C LEU A 549 14.62 -31.63 -90.07
N SER A 550 13.94 -32.77 -90.06
CA SER A 550 12.72 -32.98 -90.84
C SER A 550 11.72 -33.79 -90.01
N ALA A 551 10.49 -33.72 -90.38
CA ALA A 551 9.41 -34.49 -89.75
C ALA A 551 8.40 -35.00 -90.78
N SER A 552 7.96 -36.19 -90.58
CA SER A 552 6.87 -36.79 -91.35
C SER A 552 5.53 -36.53 -90.67
N PHE A 553 4.56 -36.06 -91.42
CA PHE A 553 3.24 -35.65 -90.94
C PHE A 553 2.13 -36.54 -91.52
N GLY A 554 1.18 -36.89 -90.67
CA GLY A 554 -0.07 -37.55 -91.09
C GLY A 554 -1.24 -36.66 -90.64
N VAL A 555 -2.20 -36.51 -91.48
CA VAL A 555 -3.38 -35.63 -91.20
C VAL A 555 -4.65 -36.43 -91.43
N SER A 556 -5.57 -36.36 -90.44
CA SER A 556 -6.90 -36.94 -90.52
C SER A 556 -7.98 -35.94 -90.22
N GLY A 557 -9.17 -36.07 -90.78
CA GLY A 557 -10.28 -35.17 -90.56
C GLY A 557 -11.54 -35.86 -90.07
N SER A 558 -12.38 -35.16 -89.33
CA SER A 558 -13.64 -35.67 -88.80
C SER A 558 -14.65 -36.09 -89.88
N ASP A 559 -14.52 -35.54 -91.06
CA ASP A 559 -15.33 -35.82 -92.23
C ASP A 559 -15.18 -37.28 -92.72
N THR A 560 -13.97 -37.83 -92.50
CA THR A 560 -13.61 -39.20 -92.95
C THR A 560 -13.51 -40.18 -91.79
N SER A 561 -12.92 -39.71 -90.68
CA SER A 561 -12.55 -40.59 -89.55
C SER A 561 -13.55 -40.46 -88.34
N GLY A 562 -14.57 -39.58 -88.43
CA GLY A 562 -15.47 -39.30 -87.31
C GLY A 562 -14.76 -38.52 -86.17
N TYR A 563 -15.45 -38.33 -85.06
CA TYR A 563 -14.93 -37.50 -83.96
C TYR A 563 -14.26 -38.29 -82.83
N GLN A 564 -14.08 -39.61 -83.01
CA GLN A 564 -13.41 -40.40 -82.01
C GLN A 564 -11.89 -40.14 -82.05
N LEU A 565 -11.33 -39.59 -80.94
CA LEU A 565 -9.88 -39.30 -80.86
C LEU A 565 -9.02 -40.49 -81.26
N LYS A 566 -9.40 -41.73 -80.79
CA LYS A 566 -8.64 -42.96 -81.07
C LYS A 566 -8.62 -43.23 -82.57
N GLN A 567 -9.73 -43.03 -83.28
CA GLN A 567 -9.84 -43.30 -84.71
C GLN A 567 -9.04 -42.21 -85.50
N LEU A 568 -9.26 -40.95 -85.15
CA LEU A 568 -8.52 -39.85 -85.77
C LEU A 568 -7.00 -40.00 -85.63
N LEU A 569 -6.50 -40.37 -84.46
CA LEU A 569 -5.06 -40.60 -84.24
C LEU A 569 -4.57 -41.78 -85.03
N ALA A 570 -5.34 -42.88 -85.09
CA ALA A 570 -4.98 -44.12 -85.85
C ALA A 570 -4.92 -43.84 -87.36
N ASP A 571 -5.87 -43.06 -87.89
CA ASP A 571 -5.89 -42.67 -89.30
C ASP A 571 -4.82 -41.66 -89.66
N ALA A 572 -4.50 -40.72 -88.74
CA ALA A 572 -3.35 -39.81 -88.88
C ALA A 572 -2.00 -40.58 -88.86
N ASP A 573 -1.90 -41.59 -87.96
CA ASP A 573 -0.70 -42.43 -87.87
C ASP A 573 -0.49 -43.23 -89.15
N HIS A 574 -1.57 -43.86 -89.71
CA HIS A 574 -1.49 -44.56 -90.98
C HIS A 574 -1.07 -43.59 -92.13
N ALA A 575 -1.53 -42.36 -92.13
CA ALA A 575 -1.06 -41.35 -93.08
C ALA A 575 0.40 -40.98 -92.86
N MET A 576 0.84 -40.75 -91.63
CA MET A 576 2.22 -40.42 -91.27
C MET A 576 3.17 -41.56 -91.70
N TYR A 577 2.74 -42.82 -91.46
CA TYR A 577 3.56 -43.99 -91.90
C TYR A 577 3.76 -44.01 -93.41
N ARG A 578 2.72 -43.73 -94.19
CA ARG A 578 2.87 -43.54 -95.67
C ARG A 578 3.84 -42.38 -96.02
N ALA A 579 3.81 -41.30 -95.31
CA ALA A 579 4.76 -40.20 -95.52
C ALA A 579 6.21 -40.67 -95.24
N LYS A 580 6.42 -41.48 -94.19
CA LYS A 580 7.73 -42.08 -93.90
C LYS A 580 8.18 -43.07 -94.97
N GLU A 581 7.30 -43.92 -95.56
CA GLU A 581 7.61 -44.81 -96.64
C GLU A 581 7.88 -44.15 -98.00
N ALA A 582 7.20 -43.04 -98.28
CA ALA A 582 7.32 -42.28 -99.49
C ALA A 582 8.59 -41.41 -99.57
N GLY A 583 9.47 -41.48 -98.57
CA GLY A 583 10.76 -40.78 -98.60
C GLY A 583 10.92 -39.80 -97.42
N ARG A 584 10.05 -39.72 -96.46
CA ARG A 584 10.04 -38.84 -95.28
C ARG A 584 9.89 -37.36 -95.66
N ASP A 585 10.02 -36.42 -94.70
CA ASP A 585 9.96 -34.94 -94.92
C ASP A 585 8.78 -34.58 -95.84
N GLN A 586 7.57 -35.08 -95.52
CA GLN A 586 6.38 -34.77 -96.31
C GLN A 586 5.08 -34.93 -95.45
N VAL A 587 4.01 -34.42 -95.98
CA VAL A 587 2.67 -34.46 -95.38
C VAL A 587 1.83 -35.45 -96.14
N ALA A 588 1.23 -36.45 -95.50
CA ALA A 588 0.27 -37.27 -96.12
C ALA A 588 -1.11 -37.13 -95.46
N GLN A 589 -2.12 -37.04 -96.28
CA GLN A 589 -3.52 -37.06 -95.88
C GLN A 589 -4.05 -38.44 -95.80
N TYR A 590 -4.82 -38.77 -94.75
CA TYR A 590 -5.54 -40.06 -94.69
C TYR A 590 -6.60 -40.11 -95.80
N ARG A 591 -6.61 -41.16 -96.58
CA ARG A 591 -7.64 -41.49 -97.52
C ARG A 591 -8.07 -42.96 -97.29
N PRO A 592 -9.36 -43.22 -97.01
CA PRO A 592 -9.79 -44.58 -96.88
C PRO A 592 -9.52 -45.37 -98.19
N ALA A 593 -9.13 -46.59 -98.03
CA ALA A 593 -8.92 -47.44 -99.19
C ALA A 593 -10.25 -47.52 -100.00
N SER A 594 -10.19 -47.18 -101.29
CA SER A 594 -11.33 -47.39 -102.18
C SER A 594 -11.69 -48.87 -102.11
N PRO A 595 -12.97 -49.24 -101.89
CA PRO A 595 -13.35 -50.65 -101.99
C PRO A 595 -12.89 -51.18 -103.35
N ALA A 596 -12.11 -52.21 -103.30
CA ALA A 596 -11.73 -52.91 -104.53
C ALA A 596 -13.03 -53.30 -105.25
N VAL A 597 -13.18 -52.82 -106.49
CA VAL A 597 -14.23 -53.17 -107.42
C VAL A 597 -14.04 -54.58 -107.90
#